data_2aebc2cce6ad25d370be2536d82e32b5
#
_entry.id   2aebc2cce6ad25d370be2536d82e32b5
#
_cell.length_a   1.000
_cell.length_b   1.000
_cell.length_c   1.000
_cell.angle_alpha   90.00
_cell.angle_beta   90.00
_cell.angle_gamma   90.00
#
_symmetry.space_group_name_H-M   'P 1'
#
loop_
_entity.id
_entity.type
_entity.pdbx_description
1 polymer ?
#
loop_
_entity_poly.entity_id
_entity_poly.type
_entity_poly.pdbx_seq_one_letter_code
_entity_poly.pdbx_strand_id
1 'polypeptide(L)'
;MAAVVRFEELRRPGGYALLTLAVAGGYFGAGRLGLLRELVVDGAVFTPIWPPTGVAVACLLIFGLRVLPGIALGALLVIMSITSLHPTVFVILVGNTLAPACAYLMLRRVGFRTDLGRLRDGLALVFLGALSAMLISATCGAGLLVLTDRLAAHSFWPVWLGWWVGDAMGVLIVTPLLLLLRTVRLPLDLRRWKEALGLAAAIGVIVPLVTHNRVSLLFLIYPLLIWAALRFRFAGSMLCALFASVMATVAATQETGPFADLTHVEVMMKLQAFNGTMAFTALLLSAVITEQRNTRISVENACQELAEVLEHLTAGDPRQGGRP
;
A
#
# COMPACT_ATOMS: atom_id res chain seq x y z
N MET A 1 -6.18 10.87 23.97
CA MET A 1 -5.70 12.18 23.50
C MET A 1 -4.83 11.94 22.27
N ALA A 2 -5.43 11.94 21.07
CA ALA A 2 -4.66 11.91 19.83
C ALA A 2 -4.14 13.32 19.61
N ALA A 3 -2.81 13.49 19.65
CA ALA A 3 -2.16 14.75 19.35
C ALA A 3 -2.45 15.12 17.89
N VAL A 4 -3.43 15.96 17.69
CA VAL A 4 -3.58 16.72 16.44
C VAL A 4 -2.42 17.72 16.45
N VAL A 5 -1.28 17.31 15.90
CA VAL A 5 -0.17 18.23 15.65
C VAL A 5 -0.73 19.32 14.73
N ARG A 6 -0.96 20.52 15.27
CA ARG A 6 -1.41 21.66 14.48
C ARG A 6 -0.34 21.94 13.42
N PHE A 7 -0.74 22.05 12.17
CA PHE A 7 0.14 22.35 11.03
C PHE A 7 1.00 23.62 11.23
N GLU A 8 0.63 24.49 12.16
CA GLU A 8 1.40 25.68 12.54
C GLU A 8 2.66 25.37 13.36
N GLU A 9 2.64 24.30 14.18
CA GLU A 9 3.84 23.90 14.93
C GLU A 9 4.93 23.29 14.05
N LEU A 10 4.55 22.70 12.90
CA LEU A 10 5.49 22.18 11.90
C LEU A 10 6.22 23.29 11.10
N ARG A 11 5.85 24.55 11.27
CA ARG A 11 6.57 25.69 10.69
C ARG A 11 7.75 26.14 11.55
N ARG A 12 7.83 25.71 12.81
CA ARG A 12 9.00 25.97 13.66
C ARG A 12 10.15 25.04 13.27
N PRO A 13 11.41 25.50 13.25
CA PRO A 13 12.56 24.70 12.84
C PRO A 13 12.68 23.38 13.63
N GLY A 14 12.34 23.37 14.90
CA GLY A 14 12.32 22.16 15.73
C GLY A 14 11.25 21.14 15.31
N GLY A 15 10.05 21.58 14.91
CA GLY A 15 9.00 20.71 14.41
C GLY A 15 9.35 20.07 13.06
N TYR A 16 10.02 20.84 12.19
CA TYR A 16 10.51 20.32 10.92
C TYR A 16 11.61 19.25 11.10
N ALA A 17 12.57 19.52 11.99
CA ALA A 17 13.63 18.54 12.32
C ALA A 17 13.04 17.25 12.91
N LEU A 18 12.08 17.37 13.83
CA LEU A 18 11.39 16.20 14.40
C LEU A 18 10.64 15.40 13.35
N LEU A 19 9.93 16.06 12.44
CA LEU A 19 9.24 15.38 11.31
C LEU A 19 10.24 14.65 10.40
N THR A 20 11.36 15.29 10.06
CA THR A 20 12.42 14.71 9.26
C THR A 20 12.99 13.47 9.93
N LEU A 21 13.30 13.52 11.21
CA LEU A 21 13.82 12.38 11.97
C LEU A 21 12.77 11.26 12.13
N ALA A 22 11.50 11.60 12.36
CA ALA A 22 10.43 10.63 12.46
C ALA A 22 10.22 9.87 11.13
N VAL A 23 10.24 10.59 10.00
CA VAL A 23 10.15 9.98 8.68
C VAL A 23 11.39 9.13 8.36
N ALA A 24 12.58 9.61 8.68
CA ALA A 24 13.82 8.85 8.51
C ALA A 24 13.82 7.57 9.36
N GLY A 25 13.41 7.65 10.61
CA GLY A 25 13.27 6.50 11.51
C GLY A 25 12.22 5.50 11.03
N GLY A 26 11.07 5.98 10.57
CA GLY A 26 10.00 5.15 9.99
C GLY A 26 10.46 4.44 8.72
N TYR A 27 11.14 5.14 7.82
CA TYR A 27 11.72 4.57 6.60
C TYR A 27 12.79 3.52 6.94
N PHE A 28 13.71 3.84 7.84
CA PHE A 28 14.77 2.92 8.29
C PHE A 28 14.21 1.67 8.95
N GLY A 29 13.26 1.82 9.88
CA GLY A 29 12.60 0.71 10.55
C GLY A 29 11.85 -0.20 9.56
N ALA A 30 11.14 0.40 8.60
CA ALA A 30 10.49 -0.32 7.51
C ALA A 30 11.50 -1.08 6.63
N GLY A 31 12.68 -0.49 6.36
CA GLY A 31 13.77 -1.14 5.65
C GLY A 31 14.32 -2.34 6.39
N ARG A 32 14.55 -2.22 7.70
CA ARG A 32 14.99 -3.34 8.54
C ARG A 32 13.98 -4.47 8.56
N LEU A 33 12.67 -4.16 8.57
CA LEU A 33 11.62 -5.17 8.46
C LEU A 33 11.62 -5.86 7.09
N GLY A 34 11.80 -5.12 6.00
CA GLY A 34 11.89 -5.69 4.65
C GLY A 34 13.06 -6.67 4.52
N LEU A 35 14.22 -6.32 5.08
CA LEU A 35 15.45 -7.15 5.05
C LEU A 35 15.39 -8.41 5.93
N LEU A 36 14.36 -8.58 6.78
CA LEU A 36 14.20 -9.83 7.54
C LEU A 36 13.89 -11.04 6.64
N ARG A 37 13.39 -10.81 5.43
CA ARG A 37 12.99 -11.83 4.47
C ARG A 37 13.49 -11.46 3.08
N GLU A 38 14.78 -11.65 2.90
CA GLU A 38 15.46 -11.42 1.63
C GLU A 38 15.58 -12.73 0.82
N LEU A 39 15.56 -12.58 -0.50
CA LEU A 39 15.89 -13.63 -1.46
C LEU A 39 17.17 -13.20 -2.19
N VAL A 40 18.08 -14.12 -2.37
CA VAL A 40 19.34 -13.84 -3.08
C VAL A 40 19.28 -14.53 -4.45
N VAL A 41 19.40 -13.74 -5.52
CA VAL A 41 19.48 -14.24 -6.90
C VAL A 41 20.72 -13.65 -7.55
N ASP A 42 21.63 -14.48 -8.02
CA ASP A 42 22.90 -14.09 -8.66
C ASP A 42 23.72 -13.05 -7.84
N GLY A 43 23.71 -13.21 -6.50
CA GLY A 43 24.43 -12.30 -5.59
C GLY A 43 23.72 -10.97 -5.32
N ALA A 44 22.58 -10.68 -5.96
CA ALA A 44 21.76 -9.54 -5.68
C ALA A 44 20.68 -9.90 -4.64
N VAL A 45 20.51 -9.04 -3.63
CA VAL A 45 19.53 -9.20 -2.56
C VAL A 45 18.21 -8.56 -2.97
N PHE A 46 17.14 -9.31 -2.89
CA PHE A 46 15.78 -8.84 -3.17
C PHE A 46 14.89 -9.01 -1.96
N THR A 47 13.97 -8.10 -1.84
CA THR A 47 12.89 -8.22 -0.88
C THR A 47 11.56 -8.28 -1.64
N PRO A 48 10.75 -9.32 -1.46
CA PRO A 48 9.47 -9.47 -2.16
C PRO A 48 8.50 -8.32 -1.92
N ILE A 49 8.62 -7.67 -0.78
CA ILE A 49 7.92 -6.45 -0.41
C ILE A 49 8.97 -5.49 0.14
N TRP A 50 9.05 -4.27 -0.41
CA TRP A 50 9.93 -3.23 0.10
C TRP A 50 9.13 -2.14 0.83
N PRO A 51 8.89 -2.31 2.14
CA PRO A 51 8.02 -1.41 2.90
C PRO A 51 8.45 0.06 2.92
N PRO A 52 9.76 0.41 2.86
CA PRO A 52 10.20 1.81 2.90
C PRO A 52 9.60 2.67 1.80
N THR A 53 9.44 2.13 0.58
CA THR A 53 8.85 2.86 -0.55
C THR A 53 7.40 3.23 -0.26
N GLY A 54 6.65 2.30 0.35
CA GLY A 54 5.27 2.58 0.79
C GLY A 54 5.20 3.62 1.90
N VAL A 55 6.13 3.59 2.86
CA VAL A 55 6.26 4.63 3.90
C VAL A 55 6.55 5.99 3.27
N ALA A 56 7.49 6.05 2.31
CA ALA A 56 7.85 7.28 1.62
C ALA A 56 6.65 7.89 0.88
N VAL A 57 5.93 7.08 0.07
CA VAL A 57 4.76 7.56 -0.68
C VAL A 57 3.65 8.01 0.29
N ALA A 58 3.37 7.26 1.35
CA ALA A 58 2.37 7.65 2.36
C ALA A 58 2.73 8.98 3.04
N CYS A 59 3.99 9.13 3.48
CA CYS A 59 4.47 10.38 4.10
C CYS A 59 4.38 11.56 3.13
N LEU A 60 4.73 11.38 1.87
CA LEU A 60 4.59 12.42 0.84
C LEU A 60 3.13 12.81 0.60
N LEU A 61 2.21 11.84 0.56
CA LEU A 61 0.78 12.11 0.40
C LEU A 61 0.18 12.84 1.61
N ILE A 62 0.72 12.60 2.81
CA ILE A 62 0.23 13.20 4.06
C ILE A 62 0.84 14.59 4.31
N PHE A 63 2.15 14.72 4.14
CA PHE A 63 2.91 15.90 4.55
C PHE A 63 3.46 16.73 3.37
N GLY A 64 3.36 16.21 2.13
CA GLY A 64 3.91 16.85 0.93
C GLY A 64 5.43 16.71 0.83
N LEU A 65 6.05 17.46 -0.10
CA LEU A 65 7.49 17.38 -0.42
C LEU A 65 8.43 17.72 0.75
N ARG A 66 7.91 18.29 1.84
CA ARG A 66 8.72 18.67 3.03
C ARG A 66 9.42 17.46 3.68
N VAL A 67 8.92 16.25 3.46
CA VAL A 67 9.49 15.03 4.04
C VAL A 67 10.61 14.41 3.20
N LEU A 68 10.92 14.96 2.03
CA LEU A 68 11.99 14.44 1.17
C LEU A 68 13.34 14.31 1.89
N PRO A 69 13.80 15.27 2.70
CA PRO A 69 15.05 15.09 3.44
C PRO A 69 15.01 13.92 4.43
N GLY A 70 13.85 13.69 5.06
CA GLY A 70 13.66 12.53 5.94
C GLY A 70 13.68 11.20 5.18
N ILE A 71 13.07 11.14 3.99
CA ILE A 71 13.12 9.97 3.12
C ILE A 71 14.56 9.70 2.66
N ALA A 72 15.27 10.73 2.19
CA ALA A 72 16.66 10.60 1.76
C ALA A 72 17.58 10.13 2.91
N LEU A 73 17.42 10.71 4.11
CA LEU A 73 18.16 10.30 5.30
C LEU A 73 17.84 8.85 5.69
N GLY A 74 16.57 8.46 5.69
CA GLY A 74 16.16 7.09 5.99
C GLY A 74 16.69 6.09 4.97
N ALA A 75 16.61 6.43 3.68
CA ALA A 75 17.17 5.60 2.60
C ALA A 75 18.70 5.46 2.74
N LEU A 76 19.40 6.54 3.04
CA LEU A 76 20.85 6.51 3.29
C LEU A 76 21.17 5.58 4.46
N LEU A 77 20.45 5.67 5.58
CA LEU A 77 20.69 4.82 6.75
C LEU A 77 20.44 3.33 6.42
N VAL A 78 19.40 3.00 5.64
CA VAL A 78 19.17 1.62 5.18
C VAL A 78 20.34 1.15 4.30
N ILE A 79 20.75 1.93 3.31
CA ILE A 79 21.84 1.57 2.40
C ILE A 79 23.14 1.36 3.20
N MET A 80 23.47 2.26 4.12
CA MET A 80 24.66 2.14 4.98
C MET A 80 24.61 0.93 5.92
N SER A 81 23.41 0.40 6.24
CA SER A 81 23.30 -0.83 7.03
C SER A 81 23.56 -2.11 6.24
N ILE A 82 23.61 -2.03 4.89
CA ILE A 82 23.81 -3.16 3.98
C ILE A 82 25.18 -3.11 3.33
N THR A 83 25.70 -1.91 3.01
CA THR A 83 26.94 -1.73 2.28
C THR A 83 27.75 -0.55 2.80
N SER A 84 29.05 -0.54 2.52
CA SER A 84 29.93 0.59 2.79
C SER A 84 29.68 1.77 1.84
N LEU A 85 30.07 2.99 2.25
CA LEU A 85 29.97 4.19 1.44
C LEU A 85 30.87 4.09 0.18
N HIS A 86 30.21 4.02 -0.97
CA HIS A 86 30.83 4.13 -2.29
C HIS A 86 30.04 5.16 -3.13
N PRO A 87 30.64 5.75 -4.17
CA PRO A 87 29.94 6.71 -5.04
C PRO A 87 28.63 6.16 -5.63
N THR A 88 28.54 4.85 -5.83
CA THR A 88 27.33 4.14 -6.31
C THR A 88 26.14 4.25 -5.37
N VAL A 89 26.38 4.40 -4.06
CA VAL A 89 25.32 4.60 -3.05
C VAL A 89 24.47 5.83 -3.35
N PHE A 90 25.07 6.89 -3.87
CA PHE A 90 24.36 8.13 -4.19
C PHE A 90 23.35 7.95 -5.33
N VAL A 91 23.64 7.13 -6.31
CA VAL A 91 22.69 6.85 -7.43
C VAL A 91 21.48 6.07 -6.92
N ILE A 92 21.70 5.05 -6.08
CA ILE A 92 20.63 4.28 -5.45
C ILE A 92 19.80 5.19 -4.52
N LEU A 93 20.46 6.05 -3.74
CA LEU A 93 19.81 7.02 -2.87
C LEU A 93 18.91 7.98 -3.67
N VAL A 94 19.40 8.50 -4.79
CA VAL A 94 18.65 9.37 -5.69
C VAL A 94 17.45 8.60 -6.25
N GLY A 95 17.62 7.38 -6.75
CA GLY A 95 16.53 6.55 -7.26
C GLY A 95 15.43 6.31 -6.21
N ASN A 96 15.84 5.89 -5.00
CA ASN A 96 14.91 5.61 -3.89
C ASN A 96 14.21 6.87 -3.33
N THR A 97 14.74 8.05 -3.61
CA THR A 97 14.12 9.33 -3.21
C THR A 97 13.24 9.90 -4.31
N LEU A 98 13.70 9.83 -5.57
CA LEU A 98 12.98 10.37 -6.72
C LEU A 98 11.75 9.53 -7.08
N ALA A 99 11.82 8.20 -7.00
CA ALA A 99 10.69 7.36 -7.36
C ALA A 99 9.43 7.67 -6.51
N PRO A 100 9.48 7.70 -5.17
CA PRO A 100 8.34 8.13 -4.35
C PRO A 100 7.93 9.59 -4.61
N ALA A 101 8.87 10.50 -4.88
CA ALA A 101 8.57 11.88 -5.20
C ALA A 101 7.81 12.00 -6.52
N CYS A 102 8.20 11.24 -7.55
CA CYS A 102 7.47 11.15 -8.82
C CYS A 102 6.09 10.54 -8.62
N ALA A 103 5.97 9.46 -7.83
CA ALA A 103 4.68 8.88 -7.46
C ALA A 103 3.74 9.92 -6.86
N TYR A 104 4.21 10.68 -5.88
CA TYR A 104 3.45 11.76 -5.25
C TYR A 104 3.01 12.81 -6.27
N LEU A 105 3.92 13.28 -7.15
CA LEU A 105 3.59 14.32 -8.14
C LEU A 105 2.57 13.81 -9.17
N MET A 106 2.71 12.57 -9.64
CA MET A 106 1.77 11.96 -10.58
C MET A 106 0.39 11.80 -9.94
N LEU A 107 0.32 11.27 -8.72
CA LEU A 107 -0.92 11.11 -7.97
C LEU A 107 -1.60 12.46 -7.70
N ARG A 108 -0.82 13.48 -7.33
CA ARG A 108 -1.35 14.81 -7.10
C ARG A 108 -1.93 15.44 -8.37
N ARG A 109 -1.28 15.25 -9.53
CA ARG A 109 -1.76 15.76 -10.82
C ARG A 109 -3.12 15.21 -11.23
N VAL A 110 -3.42 13.96 -10.87
CA VAL A 110 -4.72 13.34 -11.17
C VAL A 110 -5.77 13.58 -10.07
N GLY A 111 -5.47 14.39 -9.06
CA GLY A 111 -6.40 14.71 -7.97
C GLY A 111 -6.67 13.53 -7.04
N PHE A 112 -5.66 12.71 -6.77
CA PHE A 112 -5.71 11.56 -5.86
C PHE A 112 -6.16 11.97 -4.46
N ARG A 113 -7.10 11.22 -3.90
CA ARG A 113 -7.60 11.40 -2.53
C ARG A 113 -7.07 10.33 -1.60
N THR A 114 -6.58 10.76 -0.45
CA THR A 114 -5.96 9.88 0.56
C THR A 114 -6.96 9.00 1.30
N ASP A 115 -8.28 9.21 1.13
CA ASP A 115 -9.34 8.37 1.69
C ASP A 115 -9.59 7.09 0.87
N LEU A 116 -9.01 7.00 -0.35
CA LEU A 116 -9.16 5.87 -1.28
C LEU A 116 -10.64 5.47 -1.50
N GLY A 117 -11.52 6.46 -1.40
CA GLY A 117 -12.97 6.28 -1.50
C GLY A 117 -13.52 6.15 -2.92
N ARG A 118 -12.66 6.23 -3.94
CA ARG A 118 -13.03 6.16 -5.37
C ARG A 118 -12.21 5.13 -6.09
N LEU A 119 -12.82 4.43 -7.05
CA LEU A 119 -12.12 3.48 -7.91
C LEU A 119 -10.92 4.14 -8.63
N ARG A 120 -11.10 5.38 -9.09
CA ARG A 120 -10.04 6.16 -9.72
C ARG A 120 -8.80 6.33 -8.84
N ASP A 121 -8.97 6.49 -7.53
CA ASP A 121 -7.85 6.63 -6.60
C ASP A 121 -7.09 5.31 -6.45
N GLY A 122 -7.80 4.18 -6.36
CA GLY A 122 -7.17 2.85 -6.37
C GLY A 122 -6.39 2.60 -7.66
N LEU A 123 -6.99 2.86 -8.82
CA LEU A 123 -6.32 2.74 -10.13
C LEU A 123 -5.10 3.66 -10.23
N ALA A 124 -5.22 4.92 -9.81
CA ALA A 124 -4.11 5.87 -9.83
C ALA A 124 -2.94 5.37 -8.96
N LEU A 125 -3.24 4.86 -7.75
CA LEU A 125 -2.20 4.30 -6.87
C LEU A 125 -1.48 3.11 -7.51
N VAL A 126 -2.23 2.22 -8.17
CA VAL A 126 -1.64 1.05 -8.87
C VAL A 126 -0.79 1.50 -10.04
N PHE A 127 -1.37 2.20 -11.00
CA PHE A 127 -0.70 2.46 -12.27
C PHE A 127 0.33 3.59 -12.18
N LEU A 128 0.05 4.66 -11.47
CA LEU A 128 0.96 5.81 -11.37
C LEU A 128 1.88 5.72 -10.16
N GLY A 129 1.31 5.35 -8.99
CA GLY A 129 2.06 5.30 -7.75
C GLY A 129 3.02 4.12 -7.66
N ALA A 130 2.54 2.92 -7.99
CA ALA A 130 3.33 1.70 -7.85
C ALA A 130 4.04 1.30 -9.16
N LEU A 131 3.30 1.10 -10.25
CA LEU A 131 3.90 0.53 -11.46
C LEU A 131 4.77 1.53 -12.21
N SER A 132 4.29 2.74 -12.50
CA SER A 132 5.05 3.70 -13.34
C SER A 132 6.18 4.38 -12.58
N ALA A 133 5.92 4.87 -11.36
CA ALA A 133 6.94 5.64 -10.63
C ALA A 133 8.10 4.76 -10.15
N MET A 134 7.85 3.50 -9.78
CA MET A 134 8.89 2.60 -9.27
C MET A 134 9.82 2.08 -10.36
N LEU A 135 9.53 2.30 -11.64
CA LEU A 135 10.48 2.07 -12.73
C LEU A 135 11.79 2.87 -12.53
N ILE A 136 11.70 4.05 -11.90
CA ILE A 136 12.86 4.91 -11.65
C ILE A 136 13.85 4.23 -10.70
N SER A 137 13.39 3.76 -9.55
CA SER A 137 14.27 3.13 -8.55
C SER A 137 14.88 1.83 -9.08
N ALA A 138 14.08 0.98 -9.74
CA ALA A 138 14.53 -0.27 -10.32
C ALA A 138 15.59 -0.03 -11.43
N THR A 139 15.36 0.95 -12.30
CA THR A 139 16.29 1.28 -13.39
C THR A 139 17.60 1.88 -12.84
N CYS A 140 17.50 2.78 -11.87
CA CYS A 140 18.68 3.33 -11.20
C CYS A 140 19.49 2.25 -10.47
N GLY A 141 18.80 1.36 -9.73
CA GLY A 141 19.46 0.32 -8.93
C GLY A 141 20.10 -0.77 -9.80
N ALA A 142 19.28 -1.48 -10.60
CA ALA A 142 19.78 -2.57 -11.45
C ALA A 142 20.74 -2.05 -12.54
N GLY A 143 20.46 -0.91 -13.15
CA GLY A 143 21.34 -0.29 -14.14
C GLY A 143 22.71 0.03 -13.57
N LEU A 144 22.75 0.57 -12.35
CA LEU A 144 24.02 0.86 -11.68
C LEU A 144 24.82 -0.40 -11.38
N LEU A 145 24.18 -1.48 -10.93
CA LEU A 145 24.87 -2.74 -10.65
C LEU A 145 25.54 -3.32 -11.91
N VAL A 146 24.88 -3.21 -13.08
CA VAL A 146 25.49 -3.60 -14.36
C VAL A 146 26.61 -2.67 -14.77
N LEU A 147 26.44 -1.34 -14.65
CA LEU A 147 27.45 -0.35 -15.02
C LEU A 147 28.72 -0.43 -14.16
N THR A 148 28.62 -1.01 -12.97
CA THR A 148 29.74 -1.17 -12.04
C THR A 148 30.29 -2.60 -12.01
N ASP A 149 29.95 -3.44 -13.00
CA ASP A 149 30.32 -4.85 -13.12
C ASP A 149 30.01 -5.71 -11.87
N ARG A 150 29.04 -5.26 -11.04
CA ARG A 150 28.58 -6.01 -9.87
C ARG A 150 27.44 -6.96 -10.21
N LEU A 151 26.84 -6.82 -11.38
CA LEU A 151 25.78 -7.68 -11.90
C LEU A 151 26.09 -8.00 -13.36
N ALA A 152 26.06 -9.28 -13.70
CA ALA A 152 26.21 -9.71 -15.08
C ALA A 152 25.04 -9.19 -15.94
N ALA A 153 25.31 -8.76 -17.16
CA ALA A 153 24.28 -8.17 -18.03
C ALA A 153 23.08 -9.10 -18.30
N HIS A 154 23.32 -10.43 -18.34
CA HIS A 154 22.24 -11.42 -18.54
C HIS A 154 21.27 -11.50 -17.32
N SER A 155 21.73 -11.13 -16.11
CA SER A 155 20.93 -11.12 -14.89
C SER A 155 20.19 -9.78 -14.67
N PHE A 156 20.34 -8.81 -15.59
CA PHE A 156 19.71 -7.49 -15.48
C PHE A 156 18.17 -7.59 -15.31
N TRP A 157 17.50 -8.32 -16.18
CA TRP A 157 16.03 -8.37 -16.18
C TRP A 157 15.42 -9.03 -14.93
N PRO A 158 15.93 -10.19 -14.45
CA PRO A 158 15.45 -10.76 -13.19
C PRO A 158 15.63 -9.79 -12.01
N VAL A 159 16.80 -9.16 -11.92
CA VAL A 159 17.13 -8.20 -10.85
C VAL A 159 16.25 -6.96 -10.91
N TRP A 160 16.11 -6.38 -12.11
CA TRP A 160 15.28 -5.20 -12.35
C TRP A 160 13.79 -5.46 -12.02
N LEU A 161 13.24 -6.59 -12.49
CA LEU A 161 11.88 -6.99 -12.19
C LEU A 161 11.67 -7.19 -10.69
N GLY A 162 12.60 -7.85 -10.02
CA GLY A 162 12.53 -8.06 -8.59
C GLY A 162 12.51 -6.77 -7.79
N TRP A 163 13.37 -5.84 -8.15
CA TRP A 163 13.42 -4.53 -7.52
C TRP A 163 12.13 -3.75 -7.76
N TRP A 164 11.72 -3.66 -9.04
CA TRP A 164 10.50 -2.96 -9.42
C TRP A 164 9.26 -3.48 -8.69
N VAL A 165 9.07 -4.80 -8.66
CA VAL A 165 7.90 -5.40 -8.01
C VAL A 165 7.99 -5.28 -6.49
N GLY A 166 9.17 -5.42 -5.89
CA GLY A 166 9.37 -5.20 -4.46
C GLY A 166 8.93 -3.81 -4.01
N ASP A 167 9.37 -2.77 -4.73
CA ASP A 167 8.95 -1.39 -4.51
C ASP A 167 7.45 -1.18 -4.75
N ALA A 168 6.93 -1.72 -5.87
CA ALA A 168 5.51 -1.63 -6.18
C ALA A 168 4.64 -2.27 -5.10
N MET A 169 5.03 -3.44 -4.57
CA MET A 169 4.33 -4.10 -3.47
C MET A 169 4.39 -3.27 -2.18
N GLY A 170 5.53 -2.65 -1.89
CA GLY A 170 5.66 -1.69 -0.80
C GLY A 170 4.62 -0.57 -0.90
N VAL A 171 4.47 0.03 -2.09
CA VAL A 171 3.45 1.06 -2.33
C VAL A 171 2.04 0.51 -2.21
N LEU A 172 1.73 -0.64 -2.84
CA LEU A 172 0.37 -1.18 -2.91
C LEU A 172 -0.16 -1.67 -1.56
N ILE A 173 0.70 -2.14 -0.68
CA ILE A 173 0.31 -2.71 0.61
C ILE A 173 0.49 -1.68 1.74
N VAL A 174 1.68 -1.09 1.83
CA VAL A 174 2.04 -0.26 2.98
C VAL A 174 1.45 1.14 2.89
N THR A 175 1.42 1.75 1.70
CA THR A 175 0.85 3.10 1.54
C THR A 175 -0.63 3.14 1.95
N PRO A 176 -1.52 2.27 1.42
CA PRO A 176 -2.92 2.27 1.82
C PRO A 176 -3.12 1.99 3.31
N LEU A 177 -2.31 1.09 3.88
CA LEU A 177 -2.38 0.76 5.30
C LEU A 177 -2.07 1.99 6.18
N LEU A 178 -1.02 2.75 5.85
CA LEU A 178 -0.66 3.96 6.57
C LEU A 178 -1.69 5.09 6.40
N LEU A 179 -2.26 5.24 5.19
CA LEU A 179 -3.35 6.16 4.96
C LEU A 179 -4.60 5.79 5.76
N LEU A 180 -4.90 4.48 5.87
CA LEU A 180 -5.99 3.96 6.69
C LEU A 180 -5.78 4.29 8.17
N LEU A 181 -4.59 4.03 8.71
CA LEU A 181 -4.26 4.33 10.12
C LEU A 181 -4.50 5.79 10.48
N ARG A 182 -4.29 6.71 9.54
CA ARG A 182 -4.60 8.14 9.73
C ARG A 182 -6.10 8.42 9.83
N THR A 183 -6.93 7.64 9.16
CA THR A 183 -8.40 7.84 9.12
C THR A 183 -9.15 7.13 10.24
N VAL A 184 -8.50 6.20 10.94
CA VAL A 184 -9.08 5.47 12.07
C VAL A 184 -9.37 6.45 13.21
N ARG A 185 -10.64 6.56 13.58
CA ARG A 185 -11.09 7.32 14.74
C ARG A 185 -11.41 6.36 15.90
N LEU A 186 -10.87 6.66 17.06
CA LEU A 186 -11.26 5.96 18.30
C LEU A 186 -12.49 6.66 18.92
N PRO A 187 -13.45 5.92 19.53
CA PRO A 187 -13.45 4.49 19.74
C PRO A 187 -13.79 3.68 18.49
N LEU A 188 -13.18 2.51 18.35
CA LEU A 188 -13.50 1.58 17.29
C LEU A 188 -14.95 1.08 17.46
N ASP A 189 -15.70 1.02 16.37
CA ASP A 189 -17.04 0.42 16.39
C ASP A 189 -16.91 -1.11 16.51
N LEU A 190 -16.96 -1.59 17.75
CA LEU A 190 -16.86 -3.02 18.10
C LEU A 190 -18.17 -3.79 17.86
N ARG A 191 -19.18 -3.17 17.25
CA ARG A 191 -20.49 -3.82 17.05
C ARG A 191 -20.40 -5.14 16.26
N ARG A 192 -19.34 -5.33 15.47
CA ARG A 192 -19.11 -6.53 14.65
C ARG A 192 -17.88 -7.35 15.06
N TRP A 193 -17.48 -7.26 16.32
CA TRP A 193 -16.26 -7.94 16.79
C TRP A 193 -16.30 -9.46 16.59
N LYS A 194 -17.46 -10.10 16.70
CA LYS A 194 -17.63 -11.55 16.47
C LYS A 194 -17.34 -11.94 15.02
N GLU A 195 -17.83 -11.14 14.06
CA GLU A 195 -17.54 -11.35 12.63
C GLU A 195 -16.07 -11.09 12.33
N ALA A 196 -15.47 -10.04 12.92
CA ALA A 196 -14.04 -9.75 12.78
C ALA A 196 -13.17 -10.89 13.34
N LEU A 197 -13.54 -11.43 14.48
CA LEU A 197 -12.87 -12.58 15.09
C LEU A 197 -13.00 -13.83 14.22
N GLY A 198 -14.22 -14.12 13.70
CA GLY A 198 -14.44 -15.24 12.78
C GLY A 198 -13.60 -15.14 11.50
N LEU A 199 -13.55 -13.95 10.91
CA LEU A 199 -12.71 -13.70 9.74
C LEU A 199 -11.21 -13.80 10.08
N ALA A 200 -10.77 -13.23 11.20
CA ALA A 200 -9.39 -13.32 11.65
C ALA A 200 -8.97 -14.76 11.92
N ALA A 201 -9.85 -15.56 12.54
CA ALA A 201 -9.62 -16.99 12.74
C ALA A 201 -9.54 -17.75 11.41
N ALA A 202 -10.45 -17.48 10.48
CA ALA A 202 -10.42 -18.10 9.15
C ALA A 202 -9.13 -17.74 8.38
N ILE A 203 -8.71 -16.47 8.40
CA ILE A 203 -7.45 -16.02 7.80
C ILE A 203 -6.26 -16.69 8.50
N GLY A 204 -6.25 -16.70 9.85
CA GLY A 204 -5.17 -17.28 10.65
C GLY A 204 -5.01 -18.80 10.48
N VAL A 205 -6.05 -19.52 10.06
CA VAL A 205 -5.99 -20.96 9.78
C VAL A 205 -5.75 -21.25 8.31
N ILE A 206 -6.54 -20.66 7.42
CA ILE A 206 -6.52 -20.99 5.99
C ILE A 206 -5.24 -20.49 5.33
N VAL A 207 -4.78 -19.27 5.63
CA VAL A 207 -3.59 -18.72 4.99
C VAL A 207 -2.33 -19.54 5.30
N PRO A 208 -1.99 -19.86 6.56
CA PRO A 208 -0.86 -20.75 6.85
C PRO A 208 -1.03 -22.15 6.24
N LEU A 209 -2.23 -22.73 6.28
CA LEU A 209 -2.49 -24.04 5.71
C LEU A 209 -2.19 -24.05 4.21
N VAL A 210 -2.63 -23.04 3.47
CA VAL A 210 -2.48 -22.93 2.01
C VAL A 210 -1.05 -22.61 1.62
N THR A 211 -0.34 -21.78 2.42
CA THR A 211 1.06 -21.43 2.14
C THR A 211 2.05 -22.53 2.49
N HIS A 212 1.69 -23.47 3.35
CA HIS A 212 2.56 -24.61 3.72
C HIS A 212 2.19 -25.91 3.00
N ASN A 213 1.05 -25.97 2.31
CA ASN A 213 0.66 -27.16 1.56
C ASN A 213 1.37 -27.23 0.20
N ARG A 214 1.92 -28.40 -0.17
CA ARG A 214 2.57 -28.61 -1.49
C ARG A 214 1.63 -28.41 -2.67
N VAL A 215 0.33 -28.62 -2.47
CA VAL A 215 -0.67 -28.31 -3.51
C VAL A 215 -0.83 -26.79 -3.58
N SER A 216 -0.72 -26.25 -4.80
CA SER A 216 -0.79 -24.78 -5.03
C SER A 216 -2.22 -24.25 -4.87
N LEU A 217 -2.67 -24.13 -3.62
CA LEU A 217 -4.02 -23.66 -3.24
C LEU A 217 -4.08 -22.17 -2.89
N LEU A 218 -3.09 -21.37 -3.31
CA LEU A 218 -3.02 -19.92 -2.98
C LEU A 218 -4.27 -19.16 -3.39
N PHE A 219 -5.02 -19.64 -4.39
CA PHE A 219 -6.28 -19.03 -4.81
C PHE A 219 -7.39 -19.05 -3.74
N LEU A 220 -7.32 -19.93 -2.74
CA LEU A 220 -8.29 -19.97 -1.63
C LEU A 220 -8.21 -18.74 -0.72
N ILE A 221 -7.18 -17.91 -0.85
CA ILE A 221 -7.05 -16.66 -0.12
C ILE A 221 -8.00 -15.58 -0.68
N TYR A 222 -8.33 -15.63 -1.99
CA TYR A 222 -9.22 -14.64 -2.60
C TYR A 222 -10.65 -14.61 -2.04
N PRO A 223 -11.32 -15.74 -1.77
CA PRO A 223 -12.60 -15.73 -1.06
C PRO A 223 -12.54 -15.02 0.30
N LEU A 224 -11.45 -15.22 1.07
CA LEU A 224 -11.27 -14.52 2.34
C LEU A 224 -11.05 -13.01 2.14
N LEU A 225 -10.30 -12.64 1.11
CA LEU A 225 -10.07 -11.24 0.73
C LEU A 225 -11.39 -10.56 0.34
N ILE A 226 -12.22 -11.25 -0.46
CA ILE A 226 -13.55 -10.77 -0.87
C ILE A 226 -14.44 -10.61 0.35
N TRP A 227 -14.48 -11.60 1.25
CA TRP A 227 -15.25 -11.50 2.50
C TRP A 227 -14.78 -10.33 3.35
N ALA A 228 -13.46 -10.16 3.52
CA ALA A 228 -12.86 -9.03 4.23
C ALA A 228 -13.27 -7.68 3.61
N ALA A 229 -13.22 -7.56 2.29
CA ALA A 229 -13.60 -6.35 1.56
C ALA A 229 -15.09 -6.02 1.70
N LEU A 230 -15.97 -6.99 1.54
CA LEU A 230 -17.42 -6.81 1.64
C LEU A 230 -17.86 -6.42 3.06
N ARG A 231 -17.20 -6.97 4.08
CA ARG A 231 -17.62 -6.81 5.47
C ARG A 231 -16.92 -5.69 6.21
N PHE A 232 -15.62 -5.56 6.01
CA PHE A 232 -14.74 -4.60 6.69
C PHE A 232 -14.13 -3.58 5.75
N ARG A 233 -14.56 -3.60 4.47
CA ARG A 233 -14.13 -2.65 3.44
C ARG A 233 -12.61 -2.61 3.30
N PHE A 234 -12.11 -1.42 3.09
CA PHE A 234 -10.70 -1.15 2.86
C PHE A 234 -9.78 -1.67 3.98
N ALA A 235 -10.18 -1.50 5.26
CA ALA A 235 -9.39 -1.96 6.40
C ALA A 235 -9.22 -3.50 6.41
N GLY A 236 -10.32 -4.22 6.25
CA GLY A 236 -10.29 -5.69 6.27
C GLY A 236 -9.51 -6.29 5.13
N SER A 237 -9.74 -5.80 3.89
CA SER A 237 -9.05 -6.31 2.71
C SER A 237 -7.54 -6.03 2.75
N MET A 238 -7.11 -4.84 3.20
CA MET A 238 -5.70 -4.51 3.29
C MET A 238 -4.97 -5.32 4.37
N LEU A 239 -5.59 -5.54 5.53
CA LEU A 239 -5.00 -6.39 6.57
C LEU A 239 -4.94 -7.86 6.14
N CYS A 240 -5.97 -8.37 5.45
CA CYS A 240 -5.96 -9.71 4.87
C CYS A 240 -4.85 -9.84 3.83
N ALA A 241 -4.74 -8.89 2.91
CA ALA A 241 -3.71 -8.87 1.88
C ALA A 241 -2.29 -8.79 2.48
N LEU A 242 -2.07 -7.94 3.48
CA LEU A 242 -0.80 -7.83 4.17
C LEU A 242 -0.41 -9.17 4.83
N PHE A 243 -1.33 -9.77 5.60
CA PHE A 243 -1.06 -11.03 6.29
C PHE A 243 -0.75 -12.15 5.30
N ALA A 244 -1.57 -12.28 4.25
CA ALA A 244 -1.36 -13.30 3.22
C ALA A 244 -0.05 -13.09 2.44
N SER A 245 0.30 -11.84 2.10
CA SER A 245 1.58 -11.49 1.47
C SER A 245 2.77 -11.84 2.35
N VAL A 246 2.71 -11.53 3.63
CA VAL A 246 3.78 -11.86 4.59
C VAL A 246 3.93 -13.38 4.72
N MET A 247 2.83 -14.13 4.86
CA MET A 247 2.87 -15.59 4.96
C MET A 247 3.37 -16.25 3.68
N ALA A 248 2.95 -15.78 2.51
CA ALA A 248 3.46 -16.26 1.23
C ALA A 248 4.96 -15.96 1.07
N THR A 249 5.42 -14.77 1.51
CA THR A 249 6.84 -14.41 1.52
C THR A 249 7.64 -15.32 2.46
N VAL A 250 7.12 -15.62 3.65
CA VAL A 250 7.76 -16.57 4.59
C VAL A 250 7.87 -17.95 3.97
N ALA A 251 6.79 -18.47 3.37
CA ALA A 251 6.81 -19.77 2.70
C ALA A 251 7.78 -19.81 1.52
N ALA A 252 7.84 -18.74 0.73
CA ALA A 252 8.75 -18.60 -0.40
C ALA A 252 10.22 -18.57 0.03
N THR A 253 10.55 -17.82 1.09
CA THR A 253 11.93 -17.74 1.61
C THR A 253 12.38 -19.02 2.34
N GLN A 254 11.43 -19.85 2.78
CA GLN A 254 11.70 -21.15 3.38
C GLN A 254 11.61 -22.30 2.38
N GLU A 255 11.34 -22.00 1.10
CA GLU A 255 11.17 -22.98 0.03
C GLU A 255 10.14 -24.08 0.39
N THR A 256 9.05 -23.68 1.07
CA THR A 256 8.02 -24.59 1.59
C THR A 256 6.72 -24.47 0.79
N GLY A 257 5.89 -25.50 0.89
CA GLY A 257 4.54 -25.52 0.32
C GLY A 257 4.53 -25.35 -1.20
N PRO A 258 3.80 -24.35 -1.74
CA PRO A 258 3.69 -24.10 -3.17
C PRO A 258 4.98 -23.61 -3.82
N PHE A 259 6.00 -23.28 -3.03
CA PHE A 259 7.30 -22.77 -3.46
C PHE A 259 8.42 -23.81 -3.36
N ALA A 260 8.11 -25.03 -2.86
CA ALA A 260 9.03 -26.12 -2.82
C ALA A 260 9.40 -26.59 -4.24
N ASP A 261 10.60 -27.07 -4.41
CA ASP A 261 11.11 -27.66 -5.65
C ASP A 261 11.13 -26.69 -6.87
N LEU A 262 11.06 -25.38 -6.65
CA LEU A 262 11.16 -24.34 -7.66
C LEU A 262 12.54 -23.68 -7.65
N THR A 263 12.98 -23.23 -8.83
CA THR A 263 14.15 -22.36 -8.93
C THR A 263 13.89 -21.01 -8.28
N HIS A 264 14.92 -20.29 -7.85
CA HIS A 264 14.78 -18.97 -7.23
C HIS A 264 14.00 -17.97 -8.12
N VAL A 265 14.18 -18.05 -9.46
CA VAL A 265 13.44 -17.20 -10.40
C VAL A 265 11.96 -17.58 -10.45
N GLU A 266 11.63 -18.86 -10.45
CA GLU A 266 10.23 -19.34 -10.42
C GLU A 266 9.54 -18.99 -9.10
N VAL A 267 10.22 -19.16 -7.97
CA VAL A 267 9.74 -18.71 -6.65
C VAL A 267 9.39 -17.23 -6.69
N MET A 268 10.31 -16.41 -7.23
CA MET A 268 10.14 -14.98 -7.33
C MET A 268 8.96 -14.59 -8.23
N MET A 269 8.89 -15.18 -9.44
CA MET A 269 7.78 -14.92 -10.37
C MET A 269 6.43 -15.30 -9.77
N LYS A 270 6.33 -16.47 -9.15
CA LYS A 270 5.10 -16.97 -8.53
C LYS A 270 4.67 -16.10 -7.34
N LEU A 271 5.61 -15.74 -6.47
CA LEU A 271 5.35 -14.88 -5.31
C LEU A 271 4.89 -13.48 -5.73
N GLN A 272 5.56 -12.90 -6.72
CA GLN A 272 5.24 -11.56 -7.20
C GLN A 272 3.90 -11.53 -7.95
N ALA A 273 3.60 -12.54 -8.76
CA ALA A 273 2.30 -12.68 -9.41
C ALA A 273 1.17 -12.80 -8.37
N PHE A 274 1.38 -13.63 -7.34
CA PHE A 274 0.41 -13.77 -6.25
C PHE A 274 0.22 -12.45 -5.47
N ASN A 275 1.30 -11.84 -4.99
CA ASN A 275 1.24 -10.60 -4.24
C ASN A 275 0.62 -9.45 -5.06
N GLY A 276 1.02 -9.32 -6.33
CA GLY A 276 0.51 -8.30 -7.23
C GLY A 276 -0.98 -8.43 -7.49
N THR A 277 -1.45 -9.62 -7.86
CA THR A 277 -2.87 -9.86 -8.11
C THR A 277 -3.71 -9.70 -6.85
N MET A 278 -3.20 -10.13 -5.69
CA MET A 278 -3.88 -9.99 -4.41
C MET A 278 -4.00 -8.52 -3.97
N ALA A 279 -2.90 -7.76 -4.01
CA ALA A 279 -2.92 -6.34 -3.64
C ALA A 279 -3.80 -5.53 -4.60
N PHE A 280 -3.73 -5.82 -5.90
CA PHE A 280 -4.59 -5.21 -6.91
C PHE A 280 -6.07 -5.51 -6.63
N THR A 281 -6.42 -6.79 -6.40
CA THR A 281 -7.79 -7.20 -6.10
C THR A 281 -8.30 -6.54 -4.82
N ALA A 282 -7.49 -6.51 -3.76
CA ALA A 282 -7.84 -5.88 -2.49
C ALA A 282 -8.16 -4.39 -2.65
N LEU A 283 -7.31 -3.65 -3.37
CA LEU A 283 -7.48 -2.23 -3.62
C LEU A 283 -8.71 -1.94 -4.48
N LEU A 284 -8.83 -2.61 -5.63
CA LEU A 284 -9.92 -2.35 -6.55
C LEU A 284 -11.29 -2.74 -5.96
N LEU A 285 -11.38 -3.91 -5.37
CA LEU A 285 -12.62 -4.38 -4.78
C LEU A 285 -13.08 -3.44 -3.65
N SER A 286 -12.15 -3.02 -2.79
CA SER A 286 -12.47 -2.09 -1.70
C SER A 286 -12.88 -0.72 -2.22
N ALA A 287 -12.23 -0.22 -3.27
CA ALA A 287 -12.58 1.03 -3.89
C ALA A 287 -13.97 0.98 -4.54
N VAL A 288 -14.26 -0.09 -5.29
CA VAL A 288 -15.59 -0.31 -5.91
C VAL A 288 -16.69 -0.38 -4.86
N ILE A 289 -16.51 -1.18 -3.79
CA ILE A 289 -17.49 -1.30 -2.71
C ILE A 289 -17.73 0.05 -2.03
N THR A 290 -16.67 0.82 -1.79
CA THR A 290 -16.76 2.13 -1.15
C THR A 290 -17.49 3.12 -2.06
N GLU A 291 -17.18 3.15 -3.35
CA GLU A 291 -17.81 4.02 -4.34
C GLU A 291 -19.31 3.71 -4.49
N GLN A 292 -19.66 2.42 -4.65
CA GLN A 292 -21.08 2.00 -4.73
C GLN A 292 -21.87 2.43 -3.49
N ARG A 293 -21.29 2.28 -2.31
CA ARG A 293 -21.94 2.71 -1.08
C ARG A 293 -22.13 4.23 -1.00
N ASN A 294 -21.10 5.00 -1.37
CA ASN A 294 -21.18 6.46 -1.37
C ASN A 294 -22.25 6.94 -2.35
N THR A 295 -22.34 6.34 -3.53
CA THR A 295 -23.37 6.62 -4.52
C THR A 295 -24.76 6.31 -3.97
N ARG A 296 -24.93 5.14 -3.32
CA ARG A 296 -26.20 4.76 -2.72
C ARG A 296 -26.66 5.75 -1.63
N ILE A 297 -25.76 6.15 -0.73
CA ILE A 297 -26.05 7.14 0.32
C ILE A 297 -26.45 8.49 -0.31
N SER A 298 -25.75 8.92 -1.38
CA SER A 298 -26.07 10.17 -2.06
C SER A 298 -27.46 10.12 -2.71
N VAL A 299 -27.82 8.99 -3.31
CA VAL A 299 -29.17 8.80 -3.89
C VAL A 299 -30.24 8.78 -2.81
N GLU A 300 -30.01 8.05 -1.70
CA GLU A 300 -30.95 8.01 -0.56
C GLU A 300 -31.20 9.42 0.02
N ASN A 301 -30.13 10.22 0.20
CA ASN A 301 -30.24 11.60 0.66
C ASN A 301 -31.01 12.50 -0.33
N ALA A 302 -30.73 12.40 -1.62
CA ALA A 302 -31.44 13.16 -2.65
C ALA A 302 -32.92 12.81 -2.72
N CYS A 303 -33.28 11.52 -2.58
CA CYS A 303 -34.68 11.09 -2.50
C CYS A 303 -35.39 11.64 -1.25
N GLN A 304 -34.67 11.71 -0.13
CA GLN A 304 -35.21 12.26 1.12
C GLN A 304 -35.46 13.78 1.02
N GLU A 305 -34.48 14.54 0.46
CA GLU A 305 -34.66 15.97 0.19
C GLU A 305 -35.82 16.25 -0.76
N LEU A 306 -36.01 15.43 -1.81
CA LEU A 306 -37.13 15.55 -2.72
C LEU A 306 -38.50 15.27 -2.03
N ALA A 307 -38.52 14.27 -1.14
CA ALA A 307 -39.75 13.96 -0.37
C ALA A 307 -40.12 15.12 0.57
N GLU A 308 -39.14 15.74 1.25
CA GLU A 308 -39.37 16.91 2.10
C GLU A 308 -39.87 18.12 1.30
N VAL A 309 -39.32 18.39 0.11
CA VAL A 309 -39.81 19.47 -0.77
C VAL A 309 -41.22 19.21 -1.24
N LEU A 310 -41.57 17.97 -1.62
CA LEU A 310 -42.91 17.60 -2.02
C LEU A 310 -43.92 17.76 -0.87
N GLU A 311 -43.53 17.38 0.34
CA GLU A 311 -44.36 17.55 1.54
C GLU A 311 -44.64 19.04 1.84
N HIS A 312 -43.60 19.89 1.73
CA HIS A 312 -43.75 21.33 1.85
C HIS A 312 -44.64 21.96 0.78
N LEU A 313 -44.55 21.50 -0.47
CA LEU A 313 -45.39 21.99 -1.57
C LEU A 313 -46.88 21.55 -1.39
N THR A 314 -47.10 20.33 -0.91
CA THR A 314 -48.46 19.82 -0.66
C THR A 314 -49.08 20.41 0.61
N ALA A 315 -48.30 20.71 1.63
CA ALA A 315 -48.78 21.37 2.87
C ALA A 315 -48.97 22.89 2.66
N GLY A 316 -48.30 23.50 1.68
CA GLY A 316 -48.35 24.95 1.41
C GLY A 316 -49.50 25.42 0.51
N ASP A 317 -50.46 24.57 0.06
CA ASP A 317 -51.63 24.97 -0.74
C ASP A 317 -52.98 24.85 0.03
N PRO A 318 -53.26 25.77 0.99
CA PRO A 318 -54.52 25.81 1.70
C PRO A 318 -55.62 26.56 0.92
N ARG A 319 -55.45 26.86 -0.38
CA ARG A 319 -56.31 27.80 -1.10
C ARG A 319 -57.21 27.20 -2.21
N GLN A 320 -57.46 25.91 -2.24
CA GLN A 320 -58.49 25.36 -3.15
C GLN A 320 -59.72 24.77 -2.44
N GLY A 321 -59.98 25.18 -1.24
CA GLY A 321 -61.21 24.81 -0.52
C GLY A 321 -62.03 26.02 -0.09
N GLY A 322 -62.59 26.79 -1.05
CA GLY A 322 -63.51 27.85 -0.67
C GLY A 322 -63.97 28.77 -1.79
N ARG A 323 -64.90 28.32 -2.60
CA ARG A 323 -65.93 29.23 -3.13
C ARG A 323 -67.28 28.49 -3.25
N PRO A 324 -68.32 29.15 -2.70
CA PRO A 324 -69.66 28.59 -2.71
C PRO A 324 -70.29 28.63 -4.09
#